data_5e75a3e83c471ea1937d9b60234dd57f
#
_entry.id   5e75a3e83c471ea1937d9b60234dd57f
#
_cell.length_a   1.000
_cell.length_b   1.000
_cell.length_c   1.000
_cell.angle_alpha   90.00
_cell.angle_beta   90.00
_cell.angle_gamma   90.00
#
_symmetry.space_group_name_H-M   'P 1'
#
loop_
_entity.id
_entity.type
_entity.pdbx_description
1 polymer ?
#
loop_
_entity_poly.entity_id
_entity_poly.type
_entity_poly.pdbx_seq_one_letter_code
_entity_poly.pdbx_strand_id
1 'polypeptide(L)'
;NELEDLRTPEENEFAANLICEKIRHFSSDEKVSLHVSIAGGRKTMGFYAGYALSLYGRAQDRMSHVLVDEKFEKGINFYYPSKNENDFIIDRENKTIGLSKDAQVWLAQIPFVRLKEAVKDKHQLKGEDSFSTVVHKINESFNDVKLKILVHSREVVINEKFVIKNLAPR
;
A
#
# COMPACT_ATOMS: atom_id res chain seq x y z
N ASN A 1 10.91 0.53 -21.54
CA ASN A 1 10.71 1.99 -21.54
C ASN A 1 10.95 2.47 -20.10
N GLU A 2 11.96 3.30 -19.91
CA GLU A 2 12.13 4.04 -18.67
C GLU A 2 11.10 5.16 -18.63
N LEU A 3 10.31 5.21 -17.55
CA LEU A 3 9.41 6.34 -17.29
C LEU A 3 10.20 7.45 -16.62
N GLU A 4 10.26 8.61 -17.26
CA GLU A 4 10.91 9.77 -16.67
C GLU A 4 10.05 10.43 -15.60
N ASP A 5 8.72 10.38 -15.73
CA ASP A 5 7.76 10.95 -14.79
C ASP A 5 6.35 10.32 -14.98
N LEU A 6 5.43 10.56 -14.04
CA LEU A 6 4.03 10.15 -14.11
C LEU A 6 3.13 11.35 -14.42
N ARG A 7 2.73 11.50 -15.66
CA ARG A 7 1.93 12.65 -16.15
C ARG A 7 0.61 12.27 -16.80
N THR A 8 0.49 11.02 -17.27
CA THR A 8 -0.71 10.51 -17.93
C THR A 8 -1.39 9.42 -17.13
N PRO A 9 -2.68 9.13 -17.36
CA PRO A 9 -3.37 8.00 -16.75
C PRO A 9 -2.66 6.66 -17.04
N GLU A 10 -2.16 6.46 -18.24
CA GLU A 10 -1.48 5.24 -18.68
C GLU A 10 -0.16 5.04 -17.93
N GLU A 11 0.65 6.10 -17.77
CA GLU A 11 1.89 6.07 -16.98
C GLU A 11 1.59 5.79 -15.51
N ASN A 12 0.51 6.36 -14.99
CA ASN A 12 0.06 6.13 -13.61
C ASN A 12 -0.41 4.67 -13.41
N GLU A 13 -1.13 4.09 -14.36
CA GLU A 13 -1.52 2.67 -14.33
C GLU A 13 -0.31 1.75 -14.44
N PHE A 14 0.64 2.07 -15.31
CA PHE A 14 1.90 1.33 -15.42
C PHE A 14 2.66 1.33 -14.09
N ALA A 15 2.78 2.48 -13.42
CA ALA A 15 3.43 2.58 -12.11
C ALA A 15 2.67 1.77 -11.04
N ALA A 16 1.34 1.81 -11.04
CA ALA A 16 0.53 1.00 -10.13
C ALA A 16 0.80 -0.51 -10.31
N ASN A 17 0.83 -0.97 -11.56
CA ASN A 17 1.10 -2.36 -11.90
C ASN A 17 2.51 -2.78 -11.46
N LEU A 18 3.52 -1.95 -11.75
CA LEU A 18 4.91 -2.22 -11.38
C LEU A 18 5.09 -2.29 -9.85
N ILE A 19 4.54 -1.34 -9.10
CA ILE A 19 4.61 -1.32 -7.63
C ILE A 19 3.93 -2.56 -7.06
N CYS A 20 2.75 -2.89 -7.56
CA CYS A 20 2.00 -4.05 -7.13
C CYS A 20 2.75 -5.36 -7.40
N GLU A 21 3.32 -5.50 -8.60
CA GLU A 21 4.15 -6.65 -8.99
C GLU A 21 5.36 -6.81 -8.07
N LYS A 22 6.11 -5.73 -7.80
CA LYS A 22 7.30 -5.79 -6.95
C LYS A 22 6.95 -6.15 -5.51
N ILE A 23 5.92 -5.54 -4.93
CA ILE A 23 5.49 -5.85 -3.57
C ILE A 23 5.02 -7.31 -3.49
N ARG A 24 4.23 -7.79 -4.46
CA ARG A 24 3.80 -9.18 -4.55
C ARG A 24 4.98 -10.14 -4.65
N HIS A 25 5.95 -9.83 -5.51
CA HIS A 25 7.15 -10.64 -5.70
C HIS A 25 7.94 -10.78 -4.39
N PHE A 26 8.30 -9.67 -3.74
CA PHE A 26 9.04 -9.72 -2.48
C PHE A 26 8.24 -10.33 -1.32
N SER A 27 6.92 -10.17 -1.32
CA SER A 27 6.04 -10.77 -0.30
C SER A 27 5.78 -12.26 -0.53
N SER A 28 6.22 -12.86 -1.64
CA SER A 28 6.07 -14.29 -1.90
C SER A 28 7.15 -15.14 -1.22
N ASP A 29 8.31 -14.57 -0.90
CA ASP A 29 9.41 -15.26 -0.23
C ASP A 29 9.30 -15.07 1.30
N GLU A 30 9.01 -16.16 2.01
CA GLU A 30 8.86 -16.16 3.48
C GLU A 30 10.16 -15.76 4.22
N LYS A 31 11.31 -15.86 3.58
CA LYS A 31 12.62 -15.49 4.15
C LYS A 31 12.93 -14.00 4.05
N VAL A 32 12.17 -13.26 3.26
CA VAL A 32 12.34 -11.82 3.06
C VAL A 32 11.43 -11.07 4.02
N SER A 33 11.91 -9.97 4.60
CA SER A 33 11.10 -8.96 5.29
C SER A 33 11.13 -7.70 4.46
N LEU A 34 9.96 -7.21 4.07
CA LEU A 34 9.81 -6.04 3.21
C LEU A 34 9.54 -4.78 4.04
N HIS A 35 10.35 -3.75 3.84
CA HIS A 35 10.09 -2.43 4.38
C HIS A 35 9.92 -1.43 3.25
N VAL A 36 8.71 -0.94 3.07
CA VAL A 36 8.37 0.02 2.02
C VAL A 36 8.38 1.44 2.59
N SER A 37 9.21 2.31 2.03
CA SER A 37 9.18 3.74 2.32
C SER A 37 8.31 4.45 1.27
N ILE A 38 7.41 5.31 1.73
CA ILE A 38 6.62 6.20 0.88
C ILE A 38 7.18 7.63 0.81
N ALA A 39 8.40 7.81 1.29
CA ALA A 39 9.12 9.07 1.16
C ALA A 39 9.60 9.27 -0.27
N GLY A 40 9.18 10.38 -0.89
CA GLY A 40 9.49 10.70 -2.28
C GLY A 40 8.48 10.16 -3.30
N GLY A 41 8.72 10.46 -4.57
CA GLY A 41 7.84 10.09 -5.68
C GLY A 41 6.53 10.89 -5.75
N ARG A 42 5.68 10.52 -6.70
CA ARG A 42 4.33 11.08 -6.83
C ARG A 42 3.41 10.54 -5.75
N LYS A 43 2.44 11.34 -5.32
CA LYS A 43 1.46 10.97 -4.26
C LYS A 43 0.74 9.65 -4.54
N THR A 44 0.43 9.38 -5.81
CA THR A 44 -0.23 8.15 -6.25
C THR A 44 0.63 6.92 -6.00
N MET A 45 1.96 7.00 -6.10
CA MET A 45 2.86 5.87 -5.86
C MET A 45 2.79 5.39 -4.42
N GLY A 46 2.76 6.31 -3.44
CA GLY A 46 2.59 5.98 -2.02
C GLY A 46 1.25 5.29 -1.75
N PHE A 47 0.17 5.74 -2.42
CA PHE A 47 -1.14 5.12 -2.34
C PHE A 47 -1.11 3.68 -2.87
N TYR A 48 -0.55 3.45 -4.06
CA TYR A 48 -0.43 2.11 -4.64
C TYR A 48 0.44 1.17 -3.79
N ALA A 49 1.52 1.70 -3.21
CA ALA A 49 2.36 0.93 -2.30
C ALA A 49 1.60 0.46 -1.05
N GLY A 50 0.82 1.35 -0.43
CA GLY A 50 -0.05 1.01 0.71
C GLY A 50 -1.12 -0.01 0.34
N TYR A 51 -1.75 0.15 -0.82
CA TYR A 51 -2.76 -0.79 -1.33
C TYR A 51 -2.16 -2.18 -1.60
N ALA A 52 -1.01 -2.23 -2.29
CA ALA A 52 -0.33 -3.49 -2.58
C ALA A 52 0.12 -4.21 -1.29
N LEU A 53 0.62 -3.45 -0.29
CA LEU A 53 0.93 -4.01 1.02
C LEU A 53 -0.32 -4.53 1.75
N SER A 54 -1.46 -3.87 1.61
CA SER A 54 -2.71 -4.40 2.17
C SER A 54 -3.11 -5.72 1.52
N LEU A 55 -2.90 -5.89 0.22
CA LEU A 55 -3.26 -7.10 -0.52
C LEU A 55 -2.28 -8.25 -0.32
N TYR A 56 -0.98 -7.97 -0.24
CA TYR A 56 0.08 -8.99 -0.27
C TYR A 56 0.98 -9.00 0.96
N GLY A 57 0.94 -7.96 1.80
CA GLY A 57 1.81 -7.80 2.96
C GLY A 57 1.56 -8.85 4.05
N ARG A 58 2.63 -9.17 4.76
CA ARG A 58 2.69 -10.19 5.81
C ARG A 58 2.96 -9.54 7.18
N ALA A 59 2.98 -10.36 8.23
CA ALA A 59 3.21 -9.87 9.59
C ALA A 59 4.56 -9.16 9.80
N GLN A 60 5.61 -9.64 9.08
CA GLN A 60 6.95 -9.07 9.13
C GLN A 60 7.12 -7.81 8.27
N ASP A 61 6.20 -7.54 7.34
CA ASP A 61 6.33 -6.41 6.42
C ASP A 61 5.95 -5.09 7.10
N ARG A 62 6.59 -3.99 6.70
CA ARG A 62 6.46 -2.66 7.28
C ARG A 62 6.30 -1.60 6.21
N MET A 63 5.62 -0.53 6.56
CA MET A 63 5.54 0.67 5.76
C MET A 63 5.87 1.89 6.62
N SER A 64 6.59 2.84 6.07
CA SER A 64 6.95 4.06 6.78
C SER A 64 7.08 5.27 5.87
N HIS A 65 7.04 6.43 6.50
CA HIS A 65 7.43 7.71 5.91
C HIS A 65 8.56 8.32 6.73
N VAL A 66 9.39 9.11 6.09
CA VAL A 66 10.44 9.89 6.75
C VAL A 66 9.92 11.30 6.98
N LEU A 67 10.00 11.77 8.20
CA LEU A 67 9.67 13.12 8.60
C LEU A 67 10.95 13.85 9.01
N VAL A 68 11.01 15.15 8.77
CA VAL A 68 12.11 16.01 9.18
C VAL A 68 11.53 17.30 9.78
N ASP A 69 12.32 18.00 10.58
CA ASP A 69 11.94 19.31 11.09
C ASP A 69 11.46 20.24 9.97
N GLU A 70 10.36 20.97 10.20
CA GLU A 70 9.79 21.92 9.24
C GLU A 70 10.85 22.88 8.65
N LYS A 71 11.82 23.26 9.47
CA LYS A 71 12.94 24.13 9.09
C LYS A 71 13.76 23.51 7.94
N PHE A 72 14.09 22.21 8.03
CA PHE A 72 14.93 21.51 7.06
C PHE A 72 14.14 20.93 5.89
N GLU A 73 12.81 20.80 6.00
CA GLU A 73 11.94 20.37 4.90
C GLU A 73 12.03 21.31 3.69
N LYS A 74 12.36 22.57 3.91
CA LYS A 74 12.56 23.59 2.86
C LYS A 74 13.96 23.58 2.25
N GLY A 75 14.87 22.77 2.80
CA GLY A 75 16.26 22.70 2.36
C GLY A 75 16.38 22.02 0.99
N ILE A 76 16.98 22.72 0.00
CA ILE A 76 17.14 22.18 -1.35
C ILE A 76 18.31 21.22 -1.49
N ASN A 77 19.27 21.29 -0.57
CA ASN A 77 20.47 20.46 -0.52
C ASN A 77 20.49 19.53 0.71
N PHE A 78 19.36 19.38 1.41
CA PHE A 78 19.24 18.47 2.54
C PHE A 78 18.82 17.07 2.09
N TYR A 79 19.59 16.07 2.46
CA TYR A 79 19.28 14.64 2.21
C TYR A 79 19.19 13.83 3.49
N TYR A 80 20.13 14.04 4.40
CA TYR A 80 20.21 13.36 5.69
C TYR A 80 21.16 14.13 6.62
N PRO A 81 20.97 14.11 7.95
CA PRO A 81 21.89 14.74 8.89
C PRO A 81 23.33 14.24 8.72
N SER A 82 24.21 15.15 8.40
CA SER A 82 25.63 14.90 8.20
C SER A 82 26.41 15.15 9.49
N LYS A 83 27.51 14.45 9.71
CA LYS A 83 28.43 14.72 10.81
C LYS A 83 29.41 15.88 10.48
N ASN A 84 29.37 16.39 9.26
CA ASN A 84 30.21 17.47 8.82
C ASN A 84 29.71 18.81 9.41
N GLU A 85 30.57 19.50 10.13
CA GLU A 85 30.26 20.79 10.76
C GLU A 85 30.13 21.97 9.78
N ASN A 86 30.53 21.77 8.53
CA ASN A 86 30.48 22.80 7.48
C ASN A 86 29.34 22.50 6.45
N ASP A 87 28.44 21.55 6.74
CA ASP A 87 27.34 21.18 5.86
C ASP A 87 26.13 22.09 6.13
N PHE A 88 26.14 23.27 5.51
CA PHE A 88 25.10 24.27 5.62
C PHE A 88 23.95 23.95 4.65
N ILE A 89 22.74 23.92 5.18
CA ILE A 89 21.52 23.72 4.40
C ILE A 89 20.97 25.09 4.00
N ILE A 90 20.61 25.21 2.73
CA ILE A 90 20.05 26.42 2.13
C ILE A 90 18.65 26.20 1.59
N ASP A 91 17.82 27.22 1.57
CA ASP A 91 16.50 27.21 0.93
C ASP A 91 16.58 27.64 -0.56
N ARG A 92 15.41 27.74 -1.20
CA ARG A 92 15.28 28.14 -2.61
C ARG A 92 15.77 29.58 -2.90
N GLU A 93 15.87 30.41 -1.87
CA GLU A 93 16.36 31.80 -1.95
C GLU A 93 17.87 31.89 -1.65
N ASN A 94 18.57 30.74 -1.53
CA ASN A 94 19.98 30.62 -1.09
C ASN A 94 20.24 31.13 0.32
N LYS A 95 19.24 31.25 1.16
CA LYS A 95 19.38 31.61 2.55
C LYS A 95 19.71 30.37 3.37
N THR A 96 20.73 30.50 4.24
CA THR A 96 21.12 29.45 5.17
C THR A 96 20.00 29.18 6.18
N ILE A 97 19.55 27.94 6.25
CA ILE A 97 18.54 27.44 7.19
C ILE A 97 19.21 26.99 8.48
N GLY A 98 20.31 26.27 8.38
CA GLY A 98 21.04 25.72 9.53
C GLY A 98 22.12 24.74 9.11
N LEU A 99 22.68 24.03 10.07
CA LEU A 99 23.63 22.95 9.83
C LEU A 99 22.88 21.64 9.67
N SER A 100 23.26 20.83 8.71
CA SER A 100 22.66 19.50 8.43
C SER A 100 22.61 18.61 9.68
N LYS A 101 23.66 18.65 10.51
CA LYS A 101 23.76 17.88 11.77
C LYS A 101 22.68 18.20 12.80
N ASP A 102 22.09 19.39 12.73
CA ASP A 102 21.08 19.86 13.69
C ASP A 102 19.68 19.39 13.31
N ALA A 103 19.51 18.80 12.11
CA ALA A 103 18.23 18.31 11.64
C ALA A 103 17.80 17.06 12.42
N GLN A 104 16.55 17.07 12.86
CA GLN A 104 15.91 15.90 13.45
C GLN A 104 15.12 15.16 12.38
N VAL A 105 15.34 13.85 12.28
CA VAL A 105 14.69 12.97 11.34
C VAL A 105 13.96 11.85 12.09
N TRP A 106 12.69 11.64 11.76
CA TRP A 106 11.88 10.59 12.35
C TRP A 106 11.40 9.60 11.30
N LEU A 107 11.35 8.33 11.68
CA LEU A 107 10.72 7.28 10.90
C LEU A 107 9.28 7.09 11.42
N ALA A 108 8.30 7.62 10.68
CA ALA A 108 6.89 7.44 10.98
C ALA A 108 6.40 6.10 10.42
N GLN A 109 6.12 5.14 11.28
CA GLN A 109 5.52 3.86 10.90
C GLN A 109 4.07 4.07 10.46
N ILE A 110 3.68 3.50 9.33
CA ILE A 110 2.33 3.55 8.80
C ILE A 110 1.71 2.17 8.90
N PRO A 111 0.71 1.97 9.77
CA PRO A 111 0.00 0.71 9.84
C PRO A 111 -0.84 0.49 8.59
N PHE A 112 -0.95 -0.75 8.14
CA PHE A 112 -1.84 -1.14 7.04
C PHE A 112 -2.60 -2.42 7.39
N VAL A 113 -3.79 -2.56 6.80
CA VAL A 113 -4.63 -3.75 6.99
C VAL A 113 -4.08 -4.87 6.11
N ARG A 114 -3.87 -6.04 6.68
CA ARG A 114 -3.40 -7.23 5.95
C ARG A 114 -4.60 -8.05 5.50
N LEU A 115 -4.85 -8.05 4.20
CA LEU A 115 -5.98 -8.74 3.57
C LEU A 115 -5.55 -10.04 2.86
N LYS A 116 -4.24 -10.35 2.81
CA LYS A 116 -3.69 -11.47 2.05
C LYS A 116 -4.46 -12.77 2.26
N GLU A 117 -4.68 -13.16 3.52
CA GLU A 117 -5.38 -14.40 3.84
C GLU A 117 -6.89 -14.33 3.55
N ALA A 118 -7.50 -13.15 3.65
CA ALA A 118 -8.91 -12.96 3.35
C ALA A 118 -9.21 -12.97 1.84
N VAL A 119 -8.21 -12.56 1.03
CA VAL A 119 -8.35 -12.39 -0.42
C VAL A 119 -7.90 -13.63 -1.19
N LYS A 120 -6.87 -14.35 -0.69
CA LYS A 120 -6.20 -15.46 -1.37
C LYS A 120 -7.17 -16.59 -1.80
N ASP A 121 -8.09 -16.98 -0.94
CA ASP A 121 -8.95 -18.13 -1.16
C ASP A 121 -10.21 -17.81 -1.97
N LYS A 122 -10.59 -16.53 -2.07
CA LYS A 122 -11.88 -16.12 -2.64
C LYS A 122 -11.83 -15.64 -4.08
N HIS A 123 -10.68 -15.12 -4.53
CA HIS A 123 -10.66 -14.30 -5.74
C HIS A 123 -9.83 -14.89 -6.87
N GLN A 124 -9.25 -16.10 -6.72
CA GLN A 124 -8.40 -16.74 -7.74
C GLN A 124 -7.42 -15.74 -8.41
N LEU A 125 -6.78 -14.90 -7.57
CA LEU A 125 -5.84 -13.90 -8.06
C LEU A 125 -4.65 -14.60 -8.69
N LYS A 126 -4.49 -14.43 -9.99
CA LYS A 126 -3.33 -14.96 -10.72
C LYS A 126 -2.15 -14.03 -10.53
N GLY A 127 -0.94 -14.62 -10.54
CA GLY A 127 0.31 -13.86 -10.41
C GLY A 127 0.53 -12.83 -11.53
N GLU A 128 -0.22 -12.91 -12.62
CA GLU A 128 -0.13 -12.05 -13.81
C GLU A 128 -1.19 -10.94 -13.83
N ASP A 129 -2.13 -10.93 -12.86
CA ASP A 129 -3.19 -9.92 -12.85
C ASP A 129 -2.62 -8.52 -12.64
N SER A 130 -3.07 -7.56 -13.45
CA SER A 130 -2.79 -6.14 -13.26
C SER A 130 -3.41 -5.63 -11.94
N PHE A 131 -2.89 -4.50 -11.42
CA PHE A 131 -3.47 -3.89 -10.22
C PHE A 131 -4.96 -3.60 -10.38
N SER A 132 -5.37 -3.01 -11.51
CA SER A 132 -6.76 -2.71 -11.83
C SER A 132 -7.62 -3.98 -11.87
N THR A 133 -7.11 -5.07 -12.46
CA THR A 133 -7.80 -6.36 -12.50
C THR A 133 -8.01 -6.95 -11.11
N VAL A 134 -6.99 -6.88 -10.24
CA VAL A 134 -7.08 -7.34 -8.85
C VAL A 134 -8.16 -6.57 -8.09
N VAL A 135 -8.14 -5.24 -8.19
CA VAL A 135 -9.14 -4.38 -7.54
C VAL A 135 -10.55 -4.70 -8.04
N HIS A 136 -10.73 -4.86 -9.36
CA HIS A 136 -12.02 -5.19 -9.96
C HIS A 136 -12.56 -6.54 -9.46
N LYS A 137 -11.75 -7.60 -9.51
CA LYS A 137 -12.14 -8.93 -9.01
C LYS A 137 -12.54 -8.91 -7.53
N ILE A 138 -11.80 -8.18 -6.70
CA ILE A 138 -12.12 -8.05 -5.27
C ILE A 138 -13.45 -7.34 -5.10
N ASN A 139 -13.66 -6.21 -5.77
CA ASN A 139 -14.89 -5.44 -5.65
C ASN A 139 -16.12 -6.21 -6.17
N GLU A 140 -16.00 -6.93 -7.28
CA GLU A 140 -17.10 -7.77 -7.79
C GLU A 140 -17.51 -8.87 -6.80
N SER A 141 -16.55 -9.44 -6.09
CA SER A 141 -16.85 -10.48 -5.10
C SER A 141 -17.67 -10.00 -3.90
N PHE A 142 -17.69 -8.72 -3.63
CA PHE A 142 -18.57 -8.14 -2.61
C PHE A 142 -19.99 -7.90 -3.11
N ASN A 143 -20.18 -7.84 -4.44
CA ASN A 143 -21.49 -7.60 -5.04
C ASN A 143 -22.30 -8.90 -5.23
N ASP A 144 -21.65 -10.05 -5.26
CA ASP A 144 -22.31 -11.35 -5.38
C ASP A 144 -22.88 -11.82 -4.04
N VAL A 145 -24.12 -11.46 -3.76
CA VAL A 145 -24.87 -12.05 -2.63
C VAL A 145 -25.36 -13.43 -3.05
N LYS A 146 -24.67 -14.47 -2.60
CA LYS A 146 -25.09 -15.86 -2.80
C LYS A 146 -26.09 -16.24 -1.70
N LEU A 147 -27.33 -16.43 -2.10
CA LEU A 147 -28.40 -16.96 -1.23
C LEU A 147 -28.61 -18.45 -1.55
N LYS A 148 -28.45 -19.28 -0.53
CA LYS A 148 -28.82 -20.71 -0.58
C LYS A 148 -29.97 -20.96 0.37
N ILE A 149 -31.11 -21.32 -0.17
CA ILE A 149 -32.33 -21.65 0.62
C ILE A 149 -32.35 -23.15 0.82
N LEU A 150 -32.28 -23.60 2.06
CA LEU A 150 -32.37 -25.00 2.48
C LEU A 150 -33.78 -25.26 3.02
N VAL A 151 -34.66 -25.69 2.14
CA VAL A 151 -36.08 -25.83 2.44
C VAL A 151 -36.33 -26.85 3.57
N HIS A 152 -35.63 -27.98 3.57
CA HIS A 152 -35.79 -29.04 4.57
C HIS A 152 -35.36 -28.62 5.97
N SER A 153 -34.28 -27.90 6.09
CA SER A 153 -33.78 -27.40 7.39
C SER A 153 -34.36 -26.04 7.79
N ARG A 154 -35.14 -25.42 6.91
CA ARG A 154 -35.70 -24.06 7.10
C ARG A 154 -34.63 -23.03 7.41
N GLU A 155 -33.58 -23.05 6.61
CA GLU A 155 -32.43 -22.18 6.75
C GLU A 155 -32.18 -21.38 5.48
N VAL A 156 -31.70 -20.15 5.63
CA VAL A 156 -31.11 -19.35 4.55
C VAL A 156 -29.64 -19.13 4.86
N VAL A 157 -28.79 -19.53 3.95
CA VAL A 157 -27.36 -19.33 4.01
C VAL A 157 -26.99 -18.17 3.10
N ILE A 158 -26.35 -17.14 3.64
CA ILE A 158 -25.90 -15.96 2.91
C ILE A 158 -24.38 -16.01 2.80
N ASN A 159 -23.85 -16.01 1.58
CA ASN A 159 -22.41 -16.04 1.28
C ASN A 159 -21.67 -17.16 2.02
N GLU A 160 -22.32 -18.31 2.22
CA GLU A 160 -21.77 -19.48 2.93
C GLU A 160 -21.30 -19.22 4.37
N LYS A 161 -21.58 -18.02 4.93
CA LYS A 161 -21.12 -17.58 6.25
C LYS A 161 -22.23 -17.32 7.25
N PHE A 162 -23.31 -16.70 6.82
CA PHE A 162 -24.41 -16.33 7.71
C PHE A 162 -25.56 -17.34 7.51
N VAL A 163 -25.98 -17.98 8.59
CA VAL A 163 -27.08 -18.93 8.59
C VAL A 163 -28.23 -18.36 9.40
N ILE A 164 -29.35 -18.06 8.72
CA ILE A 164 -30.62 -17.70 9.38
C ILE A 164 -31.41 -18.98 9.51
N LYS A 165 -31.72 -19.36 10.75
CA LYS A 165 -32.45 -20.59 11.10
C LYS A 165 -33.90 -20.29 11.49
N ASN A 166 -34.71 -21.34 11.51
CA ASN A 166 -36.10 -21.30 12.01
C ASN A 166 -37.00 -20.34 11.23
N LEU A 167 -36.87 -20.33 9.90
CA LEU A 167 -37.80 -19.61 9.06
C LEU A 167 -39.24 -20.16 9.30
N ALA A 168 -40.13 -19.25 9.74
CA ALA A 168 -41.55 -19.63 9.99
C ALA A 168 -42.23 -20.12 8.68
N PRO A 169 -42.98 -21.19 8.73
CA PRO A 169 -43.86 -21.54 7.61
C PRO A 169 -44.91 -20.44 7.44
N ARG A 170 -45.14 -19.98 6.23
CA ARG A 170 -46.33 -19.22 5.88
C ARG A 170 -47.47 -20.18 5.59
#